data_9e6f58f752305c14f05ca33b490319e9
#
_entry.id   9e6f58f752305c14f05ca33b490319e9
#
_cell.length_a   1.000
_cell.length_b   1.000
_cell.length_c   1.000
_cell.angle_alpha   90.00
_cell.angle_beta   90.00
_cell.angle_gamma   90.00
#
_symmetry.space_group_name_H-M   'P 1'
#
loop_
_entity.id
_entity.type
_entity.pdbx_description
1 polymer ?
#
loop_
_entity_poly.entity_id
_entity_poly.type
_entity_poly.pdbx_seq_one_letter_code
_entity_poly.pdbx_strand_id
1 'polypeptide(L)'
;MLLAVVLATVIAGLGGVGYLIAQSERRLRTEVVATMEQRLDAMTKEVSGRLQEPGEQFEALLRTLQASHIRLEGELGATIEASDRLLAEELARVLHEHRIEIAERQNQSDQKMLRQFNHSPAELDALFQIHRRLRLEDPIPLMGGWALSPRGMLQAVELVENPEVSLVVECGSGTSTLYLARALQLKGTGRLVSLEHLSEYAEKTQSALKEHGLDEFAEVRLASLEEVDVDDTSYMWYSPSSITDLTPVDVVIVDGPPQSTGTWARYPAYPLLRGALSESAVILVDDMGRADERAMVDAWLQTGGLVETQSLSPDQVILRSD
;
A
#
# COMPACT_ATOMS: atom_id res chain seq x y z
N MET A 1 -2.87 20.54 10.23
CA MET A 1 -1.50 20.77 10.69
C MET A 1 -0.47 20.01 9.86
N LEU A 2 -0.67 18.73 9.55
CA LEU A 2 0.26 17.93 8.71
C LEU A 2 0.41 18.48 7.28
N LEU A 3 -0.69 18.90 6.65
CA LEU A 3 -0.69 19.47 5.28
C LEU A 3 0.11 20.76 5.18
N ALA A 4 0.05 21.62 6.21
CA ALA A 4 0.81 22.86 6.26
C ALA A 4 2.32 22.62 6.43
N VAL A 5 2.72 21.57 7.15
CA VAL A 5 4.13 21.17 7.31
C VAL A 5 4.67 20.57 6.01
N VAL A 6 3.92 19.73 5.32
CA VAL A 6 4.31 19.16 4.03
C VAL A 6 4.42 20.25 2.96
N LEU A 7 3.47 21.19 2.91
CA LEU A 7 3.52 22.32 1.98
C LEU A 7 4.72 23.24 2.27
N ALA A 8 5.00 23.52 3.54
CA ALA A 8 6.17 24.30 3.93
C ALA A 8 7.50 23.61 3.58
N THR A 9 7.57 22.28 3.70
CA THR A 9 8.78 21.51 3.35
C THR A 9 9.00 21.46 1.83
N VAL A 10 7.93 21.34 1.04
CA VAL A 10 7.99 21.38 -0.43
C VAL A 10 8.38 22.79 -0.91
N ILE A 11 7.78 23.83 -0.35
CA ILE A 11 8.12 25.23 -0.69
C ILE A 11 9.56 25.55 -0.28
N ALA A 12 10.03 25.09 0.87
CA ALA A 12 11.41 25.25 1.31
C ALA A 12 12.40 24.46 0.42
N GLY A 13 12.02 23.25 -0.02
CA GLY A 13 12.83 22.45 -0.96
C GLY A 13 12.94 23.11 -2.34
N LEU A 14 11.82 23.60 -2.89
CA LEU A 14 11.80 24.32 -4.18
C LEU A 14 12.53 25.66 -4.07
N GLY A 15 12.41 26.38 -2.95
CA GLY A 15 13.16 27.60 -2.67
C GLY A 15 14.66 27.35 -2.56
N GLY A 16 15.07 26.23 -1.95
CA GLY A 16 16.47 25.80 -1.86
C GLY A 16 17.09 25.48 -3.21
N VAL A 17 16.37 24.74 -4.07
CA VAL A 17 16.82 24.42 -5.44
C VAL A 17 16.92 25.70 -6.28
N GLY A 18 15.91 26.56 -6.25
CA GLY A 18 15.94 27.85 -6.94
C GLY A 18 17.07 28.76 -6.49
N TYR A 19 17.35 28.78 -5.17
CA TYR A 19 18.47 29.53 -4.60
C TYR A 19 19.84 28.98 -5.04
N LEU A 20 20.00 27.65 -5.05
CA LEU A 20 21.25 26.99 -5.51
C LEU A 20 21.50 27.20 -6.98
N ILE A 21 20.47 27.17 -7.82
CA ILE A 21 20.55 27.44 -9.25
C ILE A 21 20.96 28.92 -9.46
N ALA A 22 20.29 29.85 -8.82
CA ALA A 22 20.62 31.29 -8.91
C ALA A 22 22.02 31.60 -8.39
N GLN A 23 22.50 30.92 -7.37
CA GLN A 23 23.85 31.07 -6.83
C GLN A 23 24.90 30.49 -7.79
N SER A 24 24.65 29.32 -8.38
CA SER A 24 25.51 28.72 -9.39
C SER A 24 25.64 29.59 -10.65
N GLU A 25 24.53 30.16 -11.08
CA GLU A 25 24.44 31.03 -12.23
C GLU A 25 25.21 32.36 -12.00
N ARG A 26 25.04 32.98 -10.81
CA ARG A 26 25.82 34.17 -10.45
C ARG A 26 27.31 33.87 -10.41
N ARG A 27 27.71 32.73 -9.89
CA ARG A 27 29.10 32.30 -9.82
C ARG A 27 29.71 32.11 -11.21
N LEU A 28 28.98 31.42 -12.11
CA LEU A 28 29.38 31.22 -13.51
C LEU A 28 29.51 32.57 -14.25
N ARG A 29 28.54 33.48 -14.10
CA ARG A 29 28.59 34.82 -14.66
C ARG A 29 29.84 35.58 -14.19
N THR A 30 30.10 35.55 -12.87
CA THR A 30 31.25 36.24 -12.28
C THR A 30 32.56 35.65 -12.79
N GLU A 31 32.70 34.33 -12.86
CA GLU A 31 33.92 33.68 -13.38
C GLU A 31 34.15 33.92 -14.88
N VAL A 32 33.09 33.90 -15.70
CA VAL A 32 33.19 34.19 -17.13
C VAL A 32 33.59 35.64 -17.37
N VAL A 33 32.94 36.60 -16.71
CA VAL A 33 33.25 38.00 -16.83
C VAL A 33 34.67 38.30 -16.36
N ALA A 34 35.08 37.77 -15.19
CA ALA A 34 36.43 37.94 -14.68
C ALA A 34 37.51 37.37 -15.61
N THR A 35 37.24 36.21 -16.21
CA THR A 35 38.16 35.56 -17.17
C THR A 35 38.25 36.38 -18.46
N MET A 36 37.15 36.97 -18.94
CA MET A 36 37.14 37.82 -20.10
C MET A 36 37.89 39.14 -19.84
N GLU A 37 37.66 39.78 -18.69
CA GLU A 37 38.39 40.98 -18.29
C GLU A 37 39.89 40.73 -18.21
N GLN A 38 40.30 39.62 -17.62
CA GLN A 38 41.71 39.23 -17.51
C GLN A 38 42.38 38.99 -18.87
N ARG A 39 41.64 38.37 -19.80
CA ARG A 39 42.11 38.19 -21.18
C ARG A 39 42.20 39.51 -21.96
N LEU A 40 41.22 40.39 -21.78
CA LEU A 40 41.21 41.72 -22.37
C LEU A 40 42.38 42.59 -21.91
N ASP A 41 42.64 42.59 -20.58
CA ASP A 41 43.78 43.28 -19.97
C ASP A 41 45.13 42.71 -20.48
N ALA A 42 45.24 41.39 -20.60
CA ALA A 42 46.43 40.73 -21.14
C ALA A 42 46.64 41.11 -22.60
N MET A 43 45.60 41.11 -23.42
CA MET A 43 45.67 41.56 -24.83
C MET A 43 46.02 43.05 -24.93
N THR A 44 45.43 43.89 -24.09
CA THR A 44 45.70 45.34 -24.09
C THR A 44 47.16 45.61 -23.73
N LYS A 45 47.72 44.91 -22.75
CA LYS A 45 49.15 45.00 -22.35
C LYS A 45 50.06 44.49 -23.45
N GLU A 46 49.73 43.40 -24.12
CA GLU A 46 50.52 42.83 -25.23
C GLU A 46 50.54 43.77 -26.42
N VAL A 47 49.39 44.35 -26.79
CA VAL A 47 49.27 45.32 -27.87
C VAL A 47 50.02 46.59 -27.53
N SER A 48 49.87 47.10 -26.30
CA SER A 48 50.58 48.33 -25.88
C SER A 48 52.09 48.15 -25.78
N GLY A 49 52.59 46.92 -25.52
CA GLY A 49 54.02 46.61 -25.48
C GLY A 49 54.69 46.46 -26.85
N ARG A 50 53.92 46.22 -27.93
CA ARG A 50 54.43 45.99 -29.30
C ARG A 50 54.43 47.21 -30.18
N LEU A 51 53.77 48.31 -29.77
CA LEU A 51 53.61 49.51 -30.56
C LEU A 51 54.39 50.67 -29.95
N GLN A 52 55.51 51.04 -30.60
CA GLN A 52 56.33 52.19 -30.18
C GLN A 52 55.93 53.53 -30.84
N GLU A 53 55.02 53.53 -31.82
CA GLU A 53 54.47 54.76 -32.38
C GLU A 53 52.97 54.64 -32.68
N PRO A 54 52.16 55.68 -32.36
CA PRO A 54 50.70 55.69 -32.66
C PRO A 54 50.47 56.12 -34.14
N GLY A 55 50.28 55.17 -35.00
CA GLY A 55 49.91 55.39 -36.39
C GLY A 55 48.48 54.88 -36.70
N GLU A 56 48.00 55.13 -37.95
CA GLU A 56 46.69 54.72 -38.43
C GLU A 56 46.35 53.24 -38.22
N GLN A 57 47.40 52.37 -38.16
CA GLN A 57 47.24 50.94 -37.89
C GLN A 57 46.81 50.61 -36.44
N PHE A 58 47.24 51.43 -35.46
CA PHE A 58 46.85 51.27 -34.05
C PHE A 58 45.39 51.68 -33.83
N GLU A 59 44.93 52.74 -34.44
CA GLU A 59 43.51 53.14 -34.40
C GLU A 59 42.60 52.13 -35.07
N ALA A 60 43.03 51.53 -36.19
CA ALA A 60 42.29 50.47 -36.87
C ALA A 60 42.17 49.20 -36.00
N LEU A 61 43.27 48.85 -35.28
CA LEU A 61 43.27 47.70 -34.35
C LEU A 61 42.37 47.96 -33.11
N LEU A 62 42.41 49.17 -32.54
CA LEU A 62 41.50 49.56 -31.44
C LEU A 62 40.02 49.50 -31.85
N ARG A 63 39.67 50.01 -33.04
CA ARG A 63 38.30 49.90 -33.59
C ARG A 63 37.88 48.44 -33.79
N THR A 64 38.76 47.58 -34.25
CA THR A 64 38.51 46.15 -34.43
C THR A 64 38.29 45.44 -33.09
N LEU A 65 39.11 45.78 -32.05
CA LEU A 65 38.95 45.24 -30.71
C LEU A 65 37.64 45.69 -30.05
N GLN A 66 37.30 46.99 -30.19
CA GLN A 66 36.04 47.52 -29.69
C GLN A 66 34.80 46.87 -30.40
N ALA A 67 34.87 46.72 -31.72
CA ALA A 67 33.79 46.03 -32.42
C ALA A 67 33.66 44.56 -32.03
N SER A 68 34.78 43.85 -31.77
CA SER A 68 34.78 42.49 -31.27
C SER A 68 34.24 42.38 -29.84
N HIS A 69 34.56 43.34 -29.01
CA HIS A 69 34.03 43.43 -27.62
C HIS A 69 32.50 43.59 -27.61
N ILE A 70 31.98 44.54 -28.36
CA ILE A 70 30.54 44.79 -28.49
C ILE A 70 29.82 43.53 -29.04
N ARG A 71 30.43 42.85 -30.01
CA ARG A 71 29.89 41.61 -30.56
C ARG A 71 29.81 40.49 -29.51
N LEU A 72 30.89 40.27 -28.75
CA LEU A 72 30.96 39.27 -27.70
C LEU A 72 29.98 39.55 -26.56
N GLU A 73 29.81 40.82 -26.16
CA GLU A 73 28.79 41.20 -25.18
C GLU A 73 27.36 40.88 -25.67
N GLY A 74 27.07 41.18 -26.94
CA GLY A 74 25.79 40.86 -27.56
C GLY A 74 25.51 39.34 -27.65
N GLU A 75 26.52 38.58 -28.08
CA GLU A 75 26.42 37.11 -28.16
C GLU A 75 26.24 36.48 -26.77
N LEU A 76 26.97 36.96 -25.75
CA LEU A 76 26.84 36.53 -24.36
C LEU A 76 25.46 36.87 -23.80
N GLY A 77 24.97 38.09 -24.03
CA GLY A 77 23.63 38.53 -23.63
C GLY A 77 22.53 37.63 -24.21
N ALA A 78 22.59 37.38 -25.52
CA ALA A 78 21.64 36.49 -26.19
C ALA A 78 21.68 35.04 -25.67
N THR A 79 22.88 34.52 -25.36
CA THR A 79 23.06 33.16 -24.80
C THR A 79 22.45 33.06 -23.42
N ILE A 80 22.64 34.08 -22.58
CA ILE A 80 22.08 34.14 -21.21
C ILE A 80 20.54 34.18 -21.28
N GLU A 81 19.96 35.05 -22.13
CA GLU A 81 18.50 35.13 -22.28
C GLU A 81 17.89 33.84 -22.80
N ALA A 82 18.56 33.16 -23.73
CA ALA A 82 18.12 31.86 -24.24
C ALA A 82 18.14 30.77 -23.13
N SER A 83 19.21 30.75 -22.29
CA SER A 83 19.34 29.85 -21.17
C SER A 83 18.27 30.11 -20.09
N ASP A 84 18.01 31.39 -19.76
CA ASP A 84 16.99 31.77 -18.79
C ASP A 84 15.59 31.34 -19.26
N ARG A 85 15.31 31.45 -20.57
CA ARG A 85 14.05 31.02 -21.15
C ARG A 85 13.85 29.51 -21.07
N LEU A 86 14.86 28.74 -21.47
CA LEU A 86 14.83 27.28 -21.36
C LEU A 86 14.65 26.80 -19.91
N LEU A 87 15.32 27.45 -18.96
CA LEU A 87 15.18 27.11 -17.54
C LEU A 87 13.77 27.43 -17.02
N ALA A 88 13.18 28.56 -17.44
CA ALA A 88 11.82 28.91 -17.07
C ALA A 88 10.77 27.94 -17.63
N GLU A 89 10.95 27.51 -18.87
CA GLU A 89 10.08 26.50 -19.53
C GLU A 89 10.17 25.16 -18.82
N GLU A 90 11.37 24.69 -18.49
CA GLU A 90 11.57 23.43 -17.77
C GLU A 90 10.99 23.47 -16.36
N LEU A 91 11.19 24.57 -15.64
CA LEU A 91 10.60 24.78 -14.31
C LEU A 91 9.07 24.77 -14.37
N ALA A 92 8.48 25.44 -15.38
CA ALA A 92 7.04 25.45 -15.59
C ALA A 92 6.50 24.03 -15.86
N ARG A 93 7.22 23.24 -16.65
CA ARG A 93 6.87 21.84 -16.94
C ARG A 93 6.87 20.98 -15.66
N VAL A 94 7.95 21.02 -14.90
CA VAL A 94 8.08 20.25 -13.65
C VAL A 94 7.01 20.64 -12.64
N LEU A 95 6.71 21.94 -12.49
CA LEU A 95 5.65 22.40 -11.60
C LEU A 95 4.25 21.94 -12.08
N HIS A 96 4.03 21.89 -13.39
CA HIS A 96 2.76 21.40 -13.95
C HIS A 96 2.57 19.90 -13.68
N GLU A 97 3.59 19.08 -13.91
CA GLU A 97 3.60 17.65 -13.65
C GLU A 97 3.33 17.35 -12.15
N HIS A 98 4.02 18.07 -11.25
CA HIS A 98 3.81 17.93 -9.81
C HIS A 98 2.38 18.33 -9.37
N ARG A 99 1.81 19.36 -9.98
CA ARG A 99 0.43 19.76 -9.67
C ARG A 99 -0.58 18.70 -10.06
N ILE A 100 -0.38 18.02 -11.20
CA ILE A 100 -1.24 16.92 -11.65
C ILE A 100 -1.13 15.76 -10.64
N GLU A 101 0.09 15.36 -10.29
CA GLU A 101 0.32 14.26 -9.33
C GLU A 101 -0.31 14.53 -7.95
N ILE A 102 -0.18 15.75 -7.45
CA ILE A 102 -0.82 16.14 -6.16
C ILE A 102 -2.35 16.09 -6.28
N ALA A 103 -2.91 16.59 -7.39
CA ALA A 103 -4.35 16.58 -7.61
C ALA A 103 -4.91 15.15 -7.71
N GLU A 104 -4.20 14.24 -8.38
CA GLU A 104 -4.58 12.83 -8.48
C GLU A 104 -4.54 12.13 -7.11
N ARG A 105 -3.47 12.34 -6.33
CA ARG A 105 -3.36 11.79 -4.96
C ARG A 105 -4.46 12.32 -4.05
N GLN A 106 -4.80 13.59 -4.16
CA GLN A 106 -5.88 14.18 -3.38
C GLN A 106 -7.24 13.62 -3.76
N ASN A 107 -7.53 13.48 -5.06
CA ASN A 107 -8.75 12.87 -5.54
C ASN A 107 -8.89 11.40 -5.09
N GLN A 108 -7.81 10.61 -5.13
CA GLN A 108 -7.81 9.23 -4.61
C GLN A 108 -8.09 9.19 -3.11
N SER A 109 -7.48 10.11 -2.34
CA SER A 109 -7.72 10.23 -0.89
C SER A 109 -9.19 10.59 -0.58
N ASP A 110 -9.74 11.56 -1.31
CA ASP A 110 -11.12 12.01 -1.14
C ASP A 110 -12.11 10.90 -1.51
N GLN A 111 -11.86 10.17 -2.60
CA GLN A 111 -12.67 9.00 -2.98
C GLN A 111 -12.61 7.88 -1.93
N LYS A 112 -11.43 7.62 -1.37
CA LYS A 112 -11.28 6.64 -0.28
C LYS A 112 -12.07 7.06 0.96
N MET A 113 -11.99 8.33 1.33
CA MET A 113 -12.74 8.89 2.47
C MET A 113 -14.27 8.80 2.24
N LEU A 114 -14.75 9.16 1.04
CA LEU A 114 -16.17 9.05 0.68
C LEU A 114 -16.67 7.60 0.72
N ARG A 115 -15.86 6.64 0.24
CA ARG A 115 -16.18 5.20 0.32
C ARG A 115 -16.32 4.77 1.79
N GLN A 116 -15.37 5.12 2.65
CA GLN A 116 -15.43 4.81 4.08
C GLN A 116 -16.68 5.42 4.74
N PHE A 117 -17.03 6.66 4.39
CA PHE A 117 -18.22 7.34 4.93
C PHE A 117 -19.53 6.68 4.47
N ASN A 118 -19.59 6.22 3.23
CA ASN A 118 -20.77 5.54 2.67
C ASN A 118 -20.97 4.12 3.21
N HIS A 119 -19.88 3.45 3.64
CA HIS A 119 -19.95 2.12 4.26
C HIS A 119 -20.27 2.17 5.77
N SER A 120 -20.03 3.29 6.43
CA SER A 120 -20.18 3.43 7.89
C SER A 120 -21.59 3.06 8.41
N PRO A 121 -22.72 3.46 7.79
CA PRO A 121 -24.05 3.07 8.25
C PRO A 121 -24.30 1.56 8.14
N ALA A 122 -23.84 0.91 7.07
CA ALA A 122 -24.01 -0.53 6.89
C ALA A 122 -23.13 -1.34 7.86
N GLU A 123 -21.93 -0.86 8.20
CA GLU A 123 -21.09 -1.46 9.23
C GLU A 123 -21.72 -1.35 10.62
N LEU A 124 -22.32 -0.19 10.94
CA LEU A 124 -23.04 0.00 12.21
C LEU A 124 -24.27 -0.91 12.30
N ASP A 125 -25.05 -1.02 11.22
CA ASP A 125 -26.21 -1.92 11.19
C ASP A 125 -25.78 -3.39 11.37
N ALA A 126 -24.72 -3.81 10.69
CA ALA A 126 -24.16 -5.14 10.87
C ALA A 126 -23.71 -5.39 12.33
N LEU A 127 -23.05 -4.42 12.95
CA LEU A 127 -22.65 -4.48 14.36
C LEU A 127 -23.86 -4.67 15.30
N PHE A 128 -24.93 -3.90 15.09
CA PHE A 128 -26.17 -4.05 15.86
C PHE A 128 -26.80 -5.42 15.64
N GLN A 129 -26.81 -5.94 14.42
CA GLN A 129 -27.32 -7.28 14.12
C GLN A 129 -26.52 -8.35 14.83
N ILE A 130 -25.18 -8.28 14.82
CA ILE A 130 -24.29 -9.21 15.53
C ILE A 130 -24.60 -9.19 17.03
N HIS A 131 -24.62 -8.00 17.64
CA HIS A 131 -24.92 -7.88 19.08
C HIS A 131 -26.27 -8.51 19.46
N ARG A 132 -27.31 -8.31 18.65
CA ARG A 132 -28.62 -8.90 18.86
C ARG A 132 -28.61 -10.42 18.71
N ARG A 133 -27.97 -10.95 17.65
CA ARG A 133 -27.91 -12.38 17.36
C ARG A 133 -27.15 -13.13 18.44
N LEU A 134 -25.98 -12.63 18.79
CA LEU A 134 -25.06 -13.30 19.71
C LEU A 134 -25.37 -13.03 21.18
N ARG A 135 -26.36 -12.19 21.51
CA ARG A 135 -26.77 -11.84 22.88
C ARG A 135 -25.54 -11.51 23.74
N LEU A 136 -24.73 -10.57 23.25
CA LEU A 136 -23.49 -10.18 23.91
C LEU A 136 -23.86 -9.31 25.13
N GLU A 137 -23.79 -9.90 26.32
CA GLU A 137 -24.00 -9.20 27.61
C GLU A 137 -22.69 -8.65 28.14
N ASP A 138 -21.59 -9.40 27.95
CA ASP A 138 -20.24 -8.98 28.29
C ASP A 138 -19.50 -8.45 27.07
N PRO A 139 -18.61 -7.46 27.24
CA PRO A 139 -17.86 -6.90 26.14
C PRO A 139 -16.87 -7.92 25.57
N ILE A 140 -17.22 -8.57 24.46
CA ILE A 140 -16.24 -9.24 23.60
C ILE A 140 -15.32 -8.16 22.99
N PRO A 141 -14.03 -8.45 22.76
CA PRO A 141 -13.09 -7.49 22.21
C PRO A 141 -13.63 -6.76 21.00
N LEU A 142 -13.42 -5.45 20.95
CA LEU A 142 -13.90 -4.61 19.86
C LEU A 142 -13.33 -5.08 18.50
N MET A 143 -14.18 -5.10 17.48
CA MET A 143 -13.76 -5.27 16.12
C MET A 143 -12.94 -4.06 15.69
N GLY A 144 -11.80 -4.30 15.05
CA GLY A 144 -10.91 -3.26 14.55
C GLY A 144 -9.48 -3.75 14.38
N GLY A 145 -8.67 -2.99 13.66
CA GLY A 145 -7.31 -3.38 13.35
C GLY A 145 -7.23 -4.53 12.36
N TRP A 146 -6.88 -5.71 12.82
CA TRP A 146 -6.74 -6.94 12.03
C TRP A 146 -8.00 -7.83 12.00
N ALA A 147 -9.07 -7.44 12.71
CA ALA A 147 -10.30 -8.22 12.74
C ALA A 147 -11.16 -7.98 11.49
N LEU A 148 -11.98 -8.95 11.13
CA LEU A 148 -13.01 -8.82 10.09
C LEU A 148 -13.84 -7.55 10.30
N SER A 149 -14.24 -6.90 9.21
CA SER A 149 -15.20 -5.80 9.26
C SER A 149 -16.53 -6.27 9.89
N PRO A 150 -17.36 -5.39 10.49
CA PRO A 150 -18.66 -5.79 11.02
C PRO A 150 -19.54 -6.55 10.02
N ARG A 151 -19.58 -6.11 8.77
CA ARG A 151 -20.31 -6.83 7.70
C ARG A 151 -19.71 -8.19 7.39
N GLY A 152 -18.38 -8.27 7.37
CA GLY A 152 -17.66 -9.51 7.18
C GLY A 152 -17.89 -10.48 8.33
N MET A 153 -17.88 -9.99 9.55
CA MET A 153 -18.19 -10.77 10.74
C MET A 153 -19.65 -11.24 10.76
N LEU A 154 -20.61 -10.39 10.39
CA LEU A 154 -22.01 -10.78 10.26
C LEU A 154 -22.16 -11.93 9.27
N GLN A 155 -21.51 -11.84 8.12
CA GLN A 155 -21.50 -12.91 7.10
C GLN A 155 -20.94 -14.21 7.67
N ALA A 156 -19.79 -14.16 8.37
CA ALA A 156 -19.18 -15.34 8.97
C ALA A 156 -20.09 -15.96 10.06
N VAL A 157 -20.72 -15.15 10.90
CA VAL A 157 -21.70 -15.60 11.90
C VAL A 157 -22.90 -16.27 11.23
N GLU A 158 -23.46 -15.69 10.17
CA GLU A 158 -24.60 -16.28 9.43
C GLU A 158 -24.25 -17.64 8.83
N LEU A 159 -23.04 -17.82 8.31
CA LEU A 159 -22.56 -19.09 7.80
C LEU A 159 -22.50 -20.15 8.93
N VAL A 160 -21.94 -19.78 10.08
CA VAL A 160 -21.76 -20.68 11.22
C VAL A 160 -23.09 -21.04 11.92
N GLU A 161 -24.07 -20.12 11.93
CA GLU A 161 -25.40 -20.36 12.49
C GLU A 161 -26.22 -21.41 11.68
N ASN A 162 -25.82 -21.72 10.46
CA ASN A 162 -26.51 -22.75 9.66
C ASN A 162 -26.51 -24.09 10.44
N PRO A 163 -27.68 -24.71 10.67
CA PRO A 163 -27.79 -25.97 11.40
C PRO A 163 -26.97 -27.12 10.84
N GLU A 164 -26.70 -27.12 9.54
CA GLU A 164 -25.93 -28.17 8.86
C GLU A 164 -24.41 -28.04 9.06
N VAL A 165 -23.93 -26.89 9.53
CA VAL A 165 -22.51 -26.66 9.77
C VAL A 165 -22.10 -27.29 11.11
N SER A 166 -21.16 -28.22 11.06
CA SER A 166 -20.62 -28.95 12.21
C SER A 166 -19.16 -28.62 12.49
N LEU A 167 -18.38 -28.39 11.45
CA LEU A 167 -16.96 -28.06 11.58
C LEU A 167 -16.61 -26.80 10.79
N VAL A 168 -16.06 -25.84 11.50
CA VAL A 168 -15.52 -24.58 10.94
C VAL A 168 -14.00 -24.57 11.11
N VAL A 169 -13.28 -24.23 10.07
CA VAL A 169 -11.82 -24.00 10.10
C VAL A 169 -11.54 -22.53 9.83
N GLU A 170 -10.79 -21.90 10.68
CA GLU A 170 -10.38 -20.51 10.56
C GLU A 170 -8.86 -20.43 10.41
N CYS A 171 -8.39 -19.75 9.37
CA CYS A 171 -6.99 -19.42 9.16
C CYS A 171 -6.71 -18.03 9.75
N GLY A 172 -6.03 -17.99 10.89
CA GLY A 172 -5.81 -16.79 11.71
C GLY A 172 -6.77 -16.75 12.92
N SER A 173 -6.21 -16.62 14.12
CA SER A 173 -7.03 -16.55 15.35
C SER A 173 -7.16 -15.11 15.86
N GLY A 174 -8.23 -14.83 16.58
CA GLY A 174 -8.40 -13.54 17.23
C GLY A 174 -9.82 -13.20 17.63
N THR A 175 -10.23 -11.97 17.38
CA THR A 175 -11.58 -11.50 17.69
C THR A 175 -12.66 -12.30 16.99
N SER A 176 -12.47 -12.66 15.73
CA SER A 176 -13.39 -13.49 14.94
C SER A 176 -13.65 -14.85 15.62
N THR A 177 -12.61 -15.48 16.12
CA THR A 177 -12.70 -16.76 16.84
C THR A 177 -13.71 -16.72 18.00
N LEU A 178 -13.72 -15.63 18.79
CA LEU A 178 -14.66 -15.45 19.90
C LEU A 178 -16.10 -15.28 19.44
N TYR A 179 -16.33 -14.49 18.40
CA TYR A 179 -17.68 -14.27 17.85
C TYR A 179 -18.25 -15.53 17.24
N LEU A 180 -17.45 -16.30 16.52
CA LEU A 180 -17.85 -17.56 15.88
C LEU A 180 -18.08 -18.65 16.93
N ALA A 181 -17.22 -18.76 17.96
CA ALA A 181 -17.42 -19.66 19.08
C ALA A 181 -18.72 -19.34 19.83
N ARG A 182 -19.05 -18.06 20.01
CA ARG A 182 -20.32 -17.66 20.62
C ARG A 182 -21.52 -18.02 19.75
N ALA A 183 -21.43 -17.89 18.44
CA ALA A 183 -22.49 -18.33 17.53
C ALA A 183 -22.72 -19.85 17.65
N LEU A 184 -21.66 -20.66 17.68
CA LEU A 184 -21.72 -22.10 17.88
C LEU A 184 -22.31 -22.45 19.24
N GLN A 185 -21.92 -21.76 20.30
CA GLN A 185 -22.49 -21.94 21.66
C GLN A 185 -24.00 -21.72 21.66
N LEU A 186 -24.48 -20.63 21.04
CA LEU A 186 -25.91 -20.34 20.95
C LEU A 186 -26.64 -21.34 20.08
N LYS A 187 -26.02 -21.83 19.03
CA LYS A 187 -26.54 -22.92 18.17
C LYS A 187 -26.60 -24.24 18.93
N GLY A 188 -25.70 -24.47 19.88
CA GLY A 188 -25.61 -25.67 20.70
C GLY A 188 -24.94 -26.85 20.03
N THR A 189 -24.42 -26.70 18.80
CA THR A 189 -23.75 -27.76 18.03
C THR A 189 -22.63 -27.19 17.17
N GLY A 190 -21.68 -28.07 16.80
CA GLY A 190 -20.55 -27.74 15.97
C GLY A 190 -19.35 -27.24 16.77
N ARG A 191 -18.22 -27.16 16.09
CA ARG A 191 -16.95 -26.68 16.66
C ARG A 191 -16.18 -25.83 15.64
N LEU A 192 -15.35 -24.93 16.17
CA LEU A 192 -14.40 -24.11 15.42
C LEU A 192 -12.99 -24.59 15.73
N VAL A 193 -12.17 -24.77 14.72
CA VAL A 193 -10.72 -24.93 14.83
C VAL A 193 -10.05 -23.75 14.15
N SER A 194 -9.37 -22.93 14.95
CA SER A 194 -8.65 -21.75 14.47
C SER A 194 -7.15 -22.02 14.47
N LEU A 195 -6.50 -21.80 13.33
CA LEU A 195 -5.06 -21.99 13.14
C LEU A 195 -4.33 -20.68 13.43
N GLU A 196 -3.32 -20.72 14.30
CA GLU A 196 -2.53 -19.54 14.64
C GLU A 196 -1.03 -19.87 14.61
N HIS A 197 -0.25 -19.04 13.96
CA HIS A 197 1.19 -19.29 13.83
C HIS A 197 2.05 -18.67 14.92
N LEU A 198 1.54 -17.64 15.62
CA LEU A 198 2.24 -16.97 16.71
C LEU A 198 1.71 -17.41 18.07
N SER A 199 2.57 -17.95 18.92
CA SER A 199 2.22 -18.44 20.25
C SER A 199 1.54 -17.37 21.11
N GLU A 200 2.00 -16.12 21.04
CA GLU A 200 1.43 -15.00 21.79
C GLU A 200 -0.05 -14.80 21.46
N TYR A 201 -0.42 -14.81 20.17
CA TYR A 201 -1.81 -14.64 19.75
C TYR A 201 -2.65 -15.89 20.02
N ALA A 202 -2.08 -17.08 19.85
CA ALA A 202 -2.76 -18.33 20.21
C ALA A 202 -3.12 -18.36 21.71
N GLU A 203 -2.18 -18.07 22.59
CA GLU A 203 -2.38 -18.03 24.04
C GLU A 203 -3.39 -16.94 24.44
N LYS A 204 -3.32 -15.76 23.84
CA LYS A 204 -4.26 -14.67 24.08
C LYS A 204 -5.68 -15.06 23.69
N THR A 205 -5.87 -15.66 22.52
CA THR A 205 -7.19 -16.08 22.03
C THR A 205 -7.73 -17.26 22.88
N GLN A 206 -6.89 -18.23 23.23
CA GLN A 206 -7.27 -19.32 24.13
C GLN A 206 -7.71 -18.82 25.52
N SER A 207 -6.98 -17.85 26.09
CA SER A 207 -7.33 -17.24 27.36
C SER A 207 -8.68 -16.53 27.30
N ALA A 208 -8.90 -15.75 26.23
CA ALA A 208 -10.17 -15.06 26.01
C ALA A 208 -11.35 -16.05 25.81
N LEU A 209 -11.16 -17.15 25.08
CA LEU A 209 -12.18 -18.20 24.96
C LEU A 209 -12.58 -18.76 26.35
N LYS A 210 -11.61 -19.04 27.20
CA LYS A 210 -11.86 -19.53 28.57
C LYS A 210 -12.56 -18.49 29.45
N GLU A 211 -12.13 -17.24 29.38
CA GLU A 211 -12.75 -16.13 30.14
C GLU A 211 -14.24 -15.96 29.79
N HIS A 212 -14.61 -16.21 28.51
CA HIS A 212 -15.98 -16.11 28.03
C HIS A 212 -16.75 -17.45 28.04
N GLY A 213 -16.13 -18.55 28.53
CA GLY A 213 -16.76 -19.87 28.54
C GLY A 213 -17.08 -20.43 27.17
N LEU A 214 -16.19 -20.18 26.19
CA LEU A 214 -16.33 -20.56 24.80
C LEU A 214 -15.37 -21.67 24.36
N ASP A 215 -14.50 -22.13 25.22
CA ASP A 215 -13.46 -23.11 24.98
C ASP A 215 -13.97 -24.54 24.68
N GLU A 216 -15.24 -24.82 24.95
CA GLU A 216 -15.91 -26.06 24.50
C GLU A 216 -16.32 -25.98 23.01
N PHE A 217 -16.46 -24.79 22.43
CA PHE A 217 -16.93 -24.58 21.06
C PHE A 217 -15.83 -24.18 20.08
N ALA A 218 -14.67 -23.76 20.59
CA ALA A 218 -13.53 -23.37 19.77
C ALA A 218 -12.21 -23.85 20.34
N GLU A 219 -11.38 -24.39 19.46
CA GLU A 219 -9.99 -24.78 19.72
C GLU A 219 -9.07 -23.85 18.90
N VAL A 220 -8.05 -23.25 19.53
CA VAL A 220 -6.98 -22.56 18.83
C VAL A 220 -5.78 -23.49 18.76
N ARG A 221 -5.37 -23.84 17.55
CA ARG A 221 -4.18 -24.66 17.31
C ARG A 221 -2.97 -23.78 16.99
N LEU A 222 -1.92 -23.91 17.77
CA LEU A 222 -0.63 -23.35 17.40
C LEU A 222 -0.08 -24.12 16.19
N ALA A 223 -0.15 -23.53 15.02
CA ALA A 223 0.26 -24.08 13.75
C ALA A 223 1.39 -23.21 13.17
N SER A 224 2.64 -23.52 13.54
CA SER A 224 3.80 -22.78 13.03
C SER A 224 3.80 -22.78 11.50
N LEU A 225 4.24 -21.69 10.90
CA LEU A 225 4.41 -21.63 9.45
C LEU A 225 5.61 -22.49 9.04
N GLU A 226 5.41 -23.32 8.05
CA GLU A 226 6.45 -24.12 7.41
C GLU A 226 6.32 -24.06 5.90
N GLU A 227 7.36 -24.46 5.20
CA GLU A 227 7.38 -24.51 3.76
C GLU A 227 6.50 -25.67 3.27
N VAL A 228 5.49 -25.35 2.45
CA VAL A 228 4.56 -26.31 1.84
C VAL A 228 4.57 -26.15 0.34
N ASP A 229 4.63 -27.27 -0.37
CA ASP A 229 4.58 -27.29 -1.83
C ASP A 229 3.14 -27.49 -2.30
N VAL A 230 2.66 -26.55 -3.12
CA VAL A 230 1.34 -26.60 -3.75
C VAL A 230 1.52 -26.20 -5.23
N ASP A 231 1.05 -27.03 -6.15
CA ASP A 231 1.10 -26.78 -7.59
C ASP A 231 2.51 -26.37 -8.08
N ASP A 232 3.55 -27.12 -7.69
CA ASP A 232 4.97 -26.88 -8.02
C ASP A 232 5.53 -25.54 -7.48
N THR A 233 4.84 -24.90 -6.55
CA THR A 233 5.28 -23.66 -5.89
C THR A 233 5.33 -23.84 -4.38
N SER A 234 6.38 -23.30 -3.76
CA SER A 234 6.59 -23.37 -2.32
C SER A 234 6.02 -22.13 -1.62
N TYR A 235 5.27 -22.35 -0.54
CA TYR A 235 4.63 -21.29 0.25
C TYR A 235 4.96 -21.45 1.73
N MET A 236 5.03 -20.35 2.47
CA MET A 236 5.05 -20.37 3.93
C MET A 236 3.60 -20.40 4.44
N TRP A 237 3.16 -21.55 4.95
CA TRP A 237 1.77 -21.74 5.41
C TRP A 237 1.72 -22.57 6.69
N TYR A 238 0.57 -22.63 7.33
CA TYR A 238 0.34 -23.41 8.53
C TYR A 238 0.73 -24.87 8.35
N SER A 239 1.40 -25.45 9.36
CA SER A 239 1.82 -26.85 9.32
C SER A 239 0.67 -27.78 8.92
N PRO A 240 0.81 -28.57 7.84
CA PRO A 240 -0.22 -29.53 7.40
C PRO A 240 -0.65 -30.51 8.47
N SER A 241 0.23 -30.81 9.44
CA SER A 241 -0.11 -31.67 10.58
C SER A 241 -1.23 -31.12 11.45
N SER A 242 -1.47 -29.80 11.40
CA SER A 242 -2.51 -29.13 12.19
C SER A 242 -3.93 -29.31 11.61
N ILE A 243 -4.06 -29.83 10.39
CA ILE A 243 -5.35 -29.99 9.67
C ILE A 243 -5.70 -31.43 9.31
N THR A 244 -4.82 -32.40 9.59
CA THR A 244 -4.98 -33.80 9.11
C THR A 244 -6.19 -34.54 9.64
N ASP A 245 -6.70 -34.16 10.81
CA ASP A 245 -7.86 -34.73 11.49
C ASP A 245 -9.17 -33.94 11.23
N LEU A 246 -9.10 -32.90 10.43
CA LEU A 246 -10.24 -32.00 10.14
C LEU A 246 -11.02 -32.49 8.94
N THR A 247 -12.08 -33.24 9.17
CA THR A 247 -12.98 -33.74 8.11
C THR A 247 -14.31 -34.23 8.69
N PRO A 248 -15.46 -33.97 8.06
CA PRO A 248 -15.67 -33.02 6.95
C PRO A 248 -15.69 -31.57 7.45
N VAL A 249 -15.10 -30.66 6.68
CA VAL A 249 -15.10 -29.22 6.95
C VAL A 249 -16.22 -28.55 6.19
N ASP A 250 -17.13 -27.86 6.87
CA ASP A 250 -18.29 -27.22 6.28
C ASP A 250 -18.07 -25.75 5.95
N VAL A 251 -17.26 -25.07 6.76
CA VAL A 251 -16.92 -23.64 6.52
C VAL A 251 -15.43 -23.46 6.72
N VAL A 252 -14.80 -22.77 5.78
CA VAL A 252 -13.42 -22.29 5.90
C VAL A 252 -13.44 -20.77 5.88
N ILE A 253 -12.78 -20.16 6.85
CA ILE A 253 -12.57 -18.71 6.91
C ILE A 253 -11.10 -18.44 6.67
N VAL A 254 -10.77 -17.74 5.59
CA VAL A 254 -9.40 -17.47 5.16
C VAL A 254 -9.07 -16.00 5.42
N ASP A 255 -8.49 -15.75 6.60
CA ASP A 255 -8.02 -14.45 7.03
C ASP A 255 -6.54 -14.46 7.46
N GLY A 256 -5.83 -15.52 7.17
CA GLY A 256 -4.42 -15.72 7.45
C GLY A 256 -3.79 -16.77 6.53
N PRO A 257 -2.47 -16.87 6.55
CA PRO A 257 -1.51 -16.06 7.28
C PRO A 257 -1.38 -14.63 6.74
N PRO A 258 -0.66 -13.72 7.45
CA PRO A 258 -0.48 -12.33 6.99
C PRO A 258 0.23 -12.24 5.65
N GLN A 259 -0.10 -11.26 4.83
CA GLN A 259 0.56 -11.00 3.54
C GLN A 259 2.09 -10.82 3.66
N SER A 260 2.59 -10.39 4.81
CA SER A 260 4.02 -10.26 5.09
C SER A 260 4.79 -11.60 5.05
N THR A 261 4.10 -12.75 5.06
CA THR A 261 4.73 -14.07 4.99
C THR A 261 5.15 -14.46 3.57
N GLY A 262 4.60 -13.82 2.55
CA GLY A 262 4.98 -14.04 1.15
C GLY A 262 3.88 -13.67 0.16
N THR A 263 4.23 -13.71 -1.11
CA THR A 263 3.24 -13.55 -2.21
C THR A 263 2.26 -14.72 -2.18
N TRP A 264 0.96 -14.43 -2.33
CA TRP A 264 -0.11 -15.43 -2.27
C TRP A 264 -0.08 -16.25 -0.97
N ALA A 265 0.23 -15.62 0.15
CA ALA A 265 0.40 -16.27 1.46
C ALA A 265 -0.78 -17.19 1.85
N ARG A 266 -1.99 -16.86 1.42
CA ARG A 266 -3.23 -17.60 1.74
C ARG A 266 -3.59 -18.67 0.70
N TYR A 267 -2.86 -18.73 -0.44
CA TYR A 267 -3.16 -19.66 -1.54
C TYR A 267 -3.25 -21.13 -1.10
N PRO A 268 -2.40 -21.67 -0.21
CA PRO A 268 -2.46 -23.06 0.18
C PRO A 268 -3.74 -23.48 0.90
N ALA A 269 -4.56 -22.53 1.40
CA ALA A 269 -5.75 -22.84 2.19
C ALA A 269 -6.72 -23.79 1.44
N TYR A 270 -7.12 -23.44 0.22
CA TYR A 270 -8.03 -24.31 -0.54
C TYR A 270 -7.38 -25.61 -1.01
N PRO A 271 -6.25 -25.64 -1.70
CA PRO A 271 -5.61 -26.87 -2.14
C PRO A 271 -5.37 -27.89 -1.03
N LEU A 272 -4.93 -27.43 0.16
CA LEU A 272 -4.63 -28.33 1.29
C LEU A 272 -5.89 -28.81 2.02
N LEU A 273 -6.94 -28.00 2.07
CA LEU A 273 -8.21 -28.37 2.73
C LEU A 273 -9.20 -29.03 1.79
N ARG A 274 -9.01 -28.93 0.45
CA ARG A 274 -9.96 -29.43 -0.56
C ARG A 274 -10.43 -30.86 -0.32
N GLY A 275 -9.52 -31.77 0.06
CA GLY A 275 -9.85 -33.17 0.31
C GLY A 275 -10.62 -33.41 1.62
N ALA A 276 -10.69 -32.41 2.49
CA ALA A 276 -11.41 -32.47 3.76
C ALA A 276 -12.74 -31.71 3.74
N LEU A 277 -13.06 -30.99 2.67
CA LEU A 277 -14.30 -30.21 2.55
C LEU A 277 -15.52 -31.13 2.43
N SER A 278 -16.64 -30.74 3.05
CA SER A 278 -17.94 -31.35 2.80
C SER A 278 -18.47 -30.97 1.41
N GLU A 279 -19.45 -31.72 0.88
CA GLU A 279 -20.06 -31.44 -0.43
C GLU A 279 -20.71 -30.05 -0.50
N SER A 280 -21.21 -29.53 0.60
CA SER A 280 -21.83 -28.21 0.73
C SER A 280 -20.90 -27.15 1.34
N ALA A 281 -19.60 -27.39 1.34
CA ALA A 281 -18.63 -26.51 1.98
C ALA A 281 -18.66 -25.07 1.43
N VAL A 282 -18.43 -24.14 2.32
CA VAL A 282 -18.36 -22.72 2.01
C VAL A 282 -17.00 -22.17 2.46
N ILE A 283 -16.34 -21.43 1.58
CA ILE A 283 -15.09 -20.76 1.87
C ILE A 283 -15.35 -19.25 1.85
N LEU A 284 -15.09 -18.58 2.96
CA LEU A 284 -15.10 -17.14 3.06
C LEU A 284 -13.66 -16.64 3.04
N VAL A 285 -13.34 -15.75 2.10
CA VAL A 285 -12.01 -15.16 1.96
C VAL A 285 -12.11 -13.68 2.24
N ASP A 286 -11.25 -13.19 3.15
CA ASP A 286 -11.16 -11.78 3.51
C ASP A 286 -10.08 -11.02 2.71
N ASP A 287 -10.05 -9.69 2.85
CA ASP A 287 -9.07 -8.80 2.23
C ASP A 287 -9.11 -8.75 0.69
N MET A 288 -10.27 -8.96 0.08
CA MET A 288 -10.45 -8.96 -1.38
C MET A 288 -10.17 -7.59 -2.05
N GLY A 289 -9.93 -6.56 -1.27
CA GLY A 289 -9.39 -5.28 -1.74
C GLY A 289 -7.92 -5.35 -2.18
N ARG A 290 -7.20 -6.42 -1.81
CA ARG A 290 -5.80 -6.64 -2.17
C ARG A 290 -5.70 -7.40 -3.49
N ALA A 291 -4.71 -7.03 -4.33
CA ALA A 291 -4.51 -7.65 -5.64
C ALA A 291 -4.11 -9.13 -5.53
N ASP A 292 -3.30 -9.49 -4.53
CA ASP A 292 -2.82 -10.85 -4.32
C ASP A 292 -3.96 -11.80 -3.96
N GLU A 293 -4.85 -11.39 -3.04
CA GLU A 293 -6.00 -12.18 -2.63
C GLU A 293 -6.99 -12.36 -3.79
N ARG A 294 -7.20 -11.32 -4.61
CA ARG A 294 -8.04 -11.43 -5.81
C ARG A 294 -7.45 -12.41 -6.81
N ALA A 295 -6.16 -12.30 -7.14
CA ALA A 295 -5.47 -13.19 -8.07
C ALA A 295 -5.46 -14.65 -7.56
N MET A 296 -5.32 -14.85 -6.26
CA MET A 296 -5.38 -16.15 -5.61
C MET A 296 -6.76 -16.79 -5.77
N VAL A 297 -7.84 -16.05 -5.51
CA VAL A 297 -9.22 -16.55 -5.68
C VAL A 297 -9.50 -16.86 -7.15
N ASP A 298 -9.07 -16.00 -8.07
CA ASP A 298 -9.20 -16.27 -9.51
C ASP A 298 -8.49 -17.57 -9.93
N ALA A 299 -7.31 -17.85 -9.35
CA ALA A 299 -6.60 -19.11 -9.58
C ALA A 299 -7.37 -20.31 -9.02
N TRP A 300 -7.95 -20.24 -7.82
CA TRP A 300 -8.79 -21.31 -7.28
C TRP A 300 -10.00 -21.59 -8.16
N LEU A 301 -10.71 -20.56 -8.63
CA LEU A 301 -11.85 -20.70 -9.54
C LEU A 301 -11.48 -21.37 -10.85
N GLN A 302 -10.27 -21.10 -11.38
CA GLN A 302 -9.76 -21.73 -12.60
C GLN A 302 -9.50 -23.24 -12.43
N THR A 303 -9.26 -23.74 -11.21
CA THR A 303 -9.11 -25.20 -10.99
C THR A 303 -10.41 -25.97 -11.13
N GLY A 304 -11.56 -25.28 -11.16
CA GLY A 304 -12.90 -25.86 -11.19
C GLY A 304 -13.37 -26.40 -9.83
N GLY A 305 -14.67 -26.61 -9.72
CA GLY A 305 -15.30 -27.12 -8.50
C GLY A 305 -15.62 -26.07 -7.45
N LEU A 306 -15.39 -24.77 -7.77
CA LEU A 306 -15.84 -23.64 -6.95
C LEU A 306 -16.58 -22.62 -7.79
N VAL A 307 -17.60 -22.02 -7.20
CA VAL A 307 -18.33 -20.87 -7.76
C VAL A 307 -18.32 -19.71 -6.78
N GLU A 308 -18.10 -18.50 -7.29
CA GLU A 308 -18.17 -17.27 -6.49
C GLU A 308 -19.62 -16.86 -6.27
N THR A 309 -19.96 -16.49 -5.04
CA THR A 309 -21.27 -15.96 -4.67
C THR A 309 -21.13 -14.61 -3.95
N GLN A 310 -22.21 -13.82 -3.93
CA GLN A 310 -22.18 -12.51 -3.35
C GLN A 310 -21.97 -12.55 -1.83
N SER A 311 -21.05 -11.70 -1.33
CA SER A 311 -20.82 -11.44 0.09
C SER A 311 -21.56 -10.18 0.56
N LEU A 312 -21.82 -10.08 1.87
CA LEU A 312 -22.31 -8.85 2.52
C LEU A 312 -21.24 -7.76 2.55
N SER A 313 -19.97 -8.14 2.69
CA SER A 313 -18.83 -7.23 2.71
C SER A 313 -18.20 -7.10 1.32
N PRO A 314 -17.89 -5.88 0.85
CA PRO A 314 -17.18 -5.67 -0.42
C PRO A 314 -15.72 -6.15 -0.36
N ASP A 315 -15.17 -6.31 0.85
CA ASP A 315 -13.79 -6.79 1.09
C ASP A 315 -13.72 -8.30 1.29
N GLN A 316 -14.82 -9.03 1.01
CA GLN A 316 -14.88 -10.48 1.13
C GLN A 316 -15.49 -11.13 -0.10
N VAL A 317 -15.17 -12.40 -0.28
CA VAL A 317 -15.82 -13.26 -1.27
C VAL A 317 -16.24 -14.57 -0.60
N ILE A 318 -17.35 -15.14 -1.07
CA ILE A 318 -17.82 -16.45 -0.68
C ILE A 318 -17.68 -17.38 -1.90
N LEU A 319 -17.00 -18.49 -1.68
CA LEU A 319 -16.86 -19.57 -2.64
C LEU A 319 -17.64 -20.77 -2.13
N ARG A 320 -18.35 -21.45 -3.04
CA ARG A 320 -19.10 -22.67 -2.75
C ARG A 320 -18.66 -23.79 -3.69
N SER A 321 -18.76 -25.03 -3.26
CA SER A 321 -18.64 -26.17 -4.16
C SER A 321 -19.71 -26.08 -5.26
N ASP A 322 -19.31 -26.38 -6.52
CA ASP A 322 -20.17 -26.35 -7.70
C ASP A 322 -21.13 -27.55 -7.73
#